data_9c333964d860296d1024357b953b3b90
#
_entry.id   9c333964d860296d1024357b953b3b90
#
_cell.length_a   1.000
_cell.length_b   1.000
_cell.length_c   1.000
_cell.angle_alpha   90.00
_cell.angle_beta   90.00
_cell.angle_gamma   90.00
#
_symmetry.space_group_name_H-M   'P 1'
#
loop_
_entity.id
_entity.type
_entity.pdbx_description
1 polymer ?
#
loop_
_entity_poly.entity_id
_entity_poly.type
_entity_poly.pdbx_seq_one_letter_code
_entity_poly.pdbx_strand_id
1 'polypeptide(L)'
;MIFHPPLLFLGYGGFVIPSCLALAQALSRRQADEAAWTDVARPFTLAAWAMLTAGIVLGGWWAYMELGWGGYWAWDPVENASLIPWLIATAALHTMLIQTRRNKLHGVNVFLMALTTISAFFATYLVRSGVVQSVHAFGSGGVGVPLLLFILISVALSFWIALLARRSDTGELAGIESREGFLILTSWLLLALFADHPYRHHVARVQRLLERDRHGPRPRRRPRRGRT
;
A
#
# COMPACT_ATOMS: atom_id res chain seq x y z
N MET A 1 -21.52 -6.41 -0.80
CA MET A 1 -20.46 -7.09 -0.01
C MET A 1 -19.87 -8.35 -0.64
N ILE A 2 -20.56 -9.06 -1.52
CA ILE A 2 -20.08 -10.37 -2.03
C ILE A 2 -18.79 -10.24 -2.85
N PHE A 3 -18.64 -9.20 -3.67
CA PHE A 3 -17.51 -9.06 -4.61
C PHE A 3 -16.32 -8.27 -4.06
N HIS A 4 -16.54 -7.32 -3.15
CA HIS A 4 -15.48 -6.46 -2.62
C HIS A 4 -14.33 -7.25 -1.94
N PRO A 5 -14.54 -8.11 -0.93
CA PRO A 5 -13.45 -8.82 -0.29
C PRO A 5 -12.69 -9.78 -1.23
N PRO A 6 -13.36 -10.61 -2.07
CA PRO A 6 -12.66 -11.47 -3.03
C PRO A 6 -11.75 -10.69 -3.98
N LEU A 7 -12.20 -9.54 -4.51
CA LEU A 7 -11.41 -8.72 -5.42
C LEU A 7 -10.18 -8.09 -4.74
N LEU A 8 -10.32 -7.64 -3.49
CA LEU A 8 -9.18 -7.17 -2.70
C LEU A 8 -8.13 -8.26 -2.51
N PHE A 9 -8.55 -9.47 -2.10
CA PHE A 9 -7.63 -10.58 -1.87
C PHE A 9 -7.00 -11.09 -3.16
N LEU A 10 -7.74 -11.10 -4.28
CA LEU A 10 -7.17 -11.41 -5.60
C LEU A 10 -6.13 -10.37 -6.02
N GLY A 11 -6.37 -9.09 -5.75
CA GLY A 11 -5.40 -8.02 -5.98
C GLY A 11 -4.14 -8.23 -5.13
N TYR A 12 -4.28 -8.44 -3.83
CA TYR A 12 -3.15 -8.66 -2.92
C TYR A 12 -2.35 -9.91 -3.29
N GLY A 13 -3.02 -11.05 -3.49
CA GLY A 13 -2.36 -12.30 -3.87
C GLY A 13 -1.75 -12.26 -5.27
N GLY A 14 -2.36 -11.52 -6.18
CA GLY A 14 -1.87 -11.35 -7.55
C GLY A 14 -0.51 -10.65 -7.63
N PHE A 15 -0.17 -9.79 -6.67
CA PHE A 15 1.13 -9.13 -6.62
C PHE A 15 2.29 -10.06 -6.20
N VAL A 16 2.01 -11.24 -5.65
CA VAL A 16 3.05 -12.21 -5.27
C VAL A 16 3.84 -12.67 -6.49
N ILE A 17 3.16 -12.97 -7.61
CA ILE A 17 3.79 -13.46 -8.84
C ILE A 17 4.83 -12.46 -9.37
N PRO A 18 4.48 -11.19 -9.68
CA PRO A 18 5.45 -10.23 -10.19
C PRO A 18 6.54 -9.90 -9.17
N SER A 19 6.28 -9.94 -7.88
CA SER A 19 7.29 -9.75 -6.84
C SER A 19 8.31 -10.88 -6.81
N CYS A 20 7.87 -12.13 -6.92
CA CYS A 20 8.77 -13.28 -7.00
C CYS A 20 9.63 -13.23 -8.27
N LEU A 21 9.05 -12.85 -9.42
CA LEU A 21 9.80 -12.68 -10.67
C LEU A 21 10.89 -11.60 -10.55
N ALA A 22 10.56 -10.45 -9.94
CA ALA A 22 11.50 -9.36 -9.71
C ALA A 22 12.67 -9.80 -8.81
N LEU A 23 12.36 -10.46 -7.68
CA LEU A 23 13.36 -10.93 -6.73
C LEU A 23 14.23 -12.05 -7.33
N ALA A 24 13.62 -13.00 -8.05
CA ALA A 24 14.34 -14.10 -8.70
C ALA A 24 15.35 -13.57 -9.72
N GLN A 25 14.94 -12.64 -10.58
CA GLN A 25 15.86 -12.07 -11.57
C GLN A 25 16.93 -11.16 -10.94
N ALA A 26 16.65 -10.52 -9.81
CA ALA A 26 17.66 -9.74 -9.08
C ALA A 26 18.77 -10.62 -8.48
N LEU A 27 18.44 -11.86 -8.13
CA LEU A 27 19.36 -12.85 -7.55
C LEU A 27 20.05 -13.73 -8.60
N SER A 28 19.46 -13.89 -9.78
CA SER A 28 20.00 -14.68 -10.87
C SER A 28 20.77 -13.81 -11.87
N ARG A 29 21.73 -14.42 -12.58
CA ARG A 29 22.35 -13.79 -13.75
C ARG A 29 21.44 -14.04 -14.96
N ARG A 30 20.89 -12.96 -15.54
CA ARG A 30 20.10 -13.05 -16.75
C ARG A 30 20.95 -13.52 -17.91
N GLN A 31 20.47 -14.49 -18.67
CA GLN A 31 21.05 -14.86 -19.97
C GLN A 31 20.53 -13.89 -21.05
N ALA A 32 21.31 -13.73 -22.11
CA ALA A 32 21.01 -12.72 -23.15
C ALA A 32 19.71 -13.00 -23.93
N ASP A 33 19.29 -14.25 -23.98
CA ASP A 33 18.08 -14.75 -24.64
C ASP A 33 16.83 -14.83 -23.74
N GLU A 34 16.98 -14.57 -22.44
CA GLU A 34 15.86 -14.59 -21.50
C GLU A 34 15.03 -13.31 -21.61
N ALA A 35 13.70 -13.48 -21.54
CA ALA A 35 12.77 -12.35 -21.44
C ALA A 35 13.05 -11.51 -20.19
N ALA A 36 12.92 -10.19 -20.30
CA ALA A 36 13.02 -9.33 -19.13
C ALA A 36 11.88 -9.64 -18.15
N TRP A 37 12.18 -9.73 -16.85
CA TRP A 37 11.14 -9.98 -15.85
C TRP A 37 10.00 -8.95 -15.93
N THR A 38 10.30 -7.70 -16.31
CA THR A 38 9.31 -6.64 -16.48
C THR A 38 8.26 -6.96 -17.54
N ASP A 39 8.66 -7.63 -18.62
CA ASP A 39 7.74 -7.98 -19.70
C ASP A 39 6.80 -9.11 -19.27
N VAL A 40 7.33 -10.09 -18.51
CA VAL A 40 6.54 -11.19 -17.95
C VAL A 40 5.67 -10.71 -16.77
N ALA A 41 6.21 -9.89 -15.88
CA ALA A 41 5.54 -9.43 -14.67
C ALA A 41 4.43 -8.41 -14.93
N ARG A 42 4.58 -7.57 -15.96
CA ARG A 42 3.67 -6.47 -16.25
C ARG A 42 2.21 -6.89 -16.40
N PRO A 43 1.83 -7.90 -17.18
CA PRO A 43 0.42 -8.32 -17.29
C PRO A 43 -0.14 -8.80 -15.95
N PHE A 44 0.64 -9.52 -15.14
CA PHE A 44 0.22 -9.94 -13.79
C PHE A 44 0.03 -8.75 -12.86
N THR A 45 0.94 -7.76 -12.92
CA THR A 45 0.84 -6.54 -12.12
C THR A 45 -0.39 -5.73 -12.50
N LEU A 46 -0.69 -5.59 -13.80
CA LEU A 46 -1.88 -4.90 -14.29
C LEU A 46 -3.16 -5.60 -13.88
N ALA A 47 -3.21 -6.93 -13.98
CA ALA A 47 -4.36 -7.72 -13.55
C ALA A 47 -4.62 -7.58 -12.05
N ALA A 48 -3.58 -7.73 -11.22
CA ALA A 48 -3.66 -7.56 -9.77
C ALA A 48 -4.07 -6.12 -9.39
N TRP A 49 -3.50 -5.11 -10.05
CA TRP A 49 -3.85 -3.71 -9.87
C TRP A 49 -5.31 -3.44 -10.22
N ALA A 50 -5.81 -3.99 -11.34
CA ALA A 50 -7.20 -3.84 -11.73
C ALA A 50 -8.17 -4.50 -10.74
N MET A 51 -7.85 -5.70 -10.24
CA MET A 51 -8.64 -6.40 -9.21
C MET A 51 -8.67 -5.60 -7.91
N LEU A 52 -7.52 -5.08 -7.47
CA LEU A 52 -7.43 -4.24 -6.29
C LEU A 52 -8.22 -2.94 -6.46
N THR A 53 -8.12 -2.29 -7.62
CA THR A 53 -8.89 -1.09 -7.96
C THR A 53 -10.40 -1.36 -7.87
N ALA A 54 -10.87 -2.43 -8.51
CA ALA A 54 -12.28 -2.81 -8.46
C ALA A 54 -12.73 -3.12 -7.02
N GLY A 55 -11.89 -3.81 -6.24
CA GLY A 55 -12.14 -4.08 -4.83
C GLY A 55 -12.28 -2.80 -4.00
N ILE A 56 -11.36 -1.85 -4.14
CA ILE A 56 -11.40 -0.56 -3.44
C ILE A 56 -12.67 0.24 -3.81
N VAL A 57 -12.98 0.36 -5.10
CA VAL A 57 -14.15 1.11 -5.59
C VAL A 57 -15.46 0.50 -5.10
N LEU A 58 -15.60 -0.82 -5.18
CA LEU A 58 -16.80 -1.51 -4.71
C LEU A 58 -16.93 -1.44 -3.17
N GLY A 59 -15.82 -1.44 -2.44
CA GLY A 59 -15.80 -1.22 -0.99
C GLY A 59 -16.28 0.17 -0.61
N GLY A 60 -15.79 1.21 -1.29
CA GLY A 60 -16.23 2.58 -1.10
C GLY A 60 -17.72 2.77 -1.44
N TRP A 61 -18.18 2.18 -2.53
CA TRP A 61 -19.60 2.21 -2.88
C TRP A 61 -20.46 1.52 -1.81
N TRP A 62 -20.07 0.35 -1.35
CA TRP A 62 -20.76 -0.34 -0.27
C TRP A 62 -20.78 0.50 1.03
N ALA A 63 -19.67 1.10 1.40
CA ALA A 63 -19.58 1.96 2.57
C ALA A 63 -20.54 3.14 2.49
N TYR A 64 -20.66 3.77 1.33
CA TYR A 64 -21.62 4.85 1.07
C TYR A 64 -23.08 4.41 1.27
N MET A 65 -23.43 3.22 0.78
CA MET A 65 -24.80 2.72 0.84
C MET A 65 -25.20 2.21 2.23
N GLU A 66 -24.31 1.58 2.97
CA GLU A 66 -24.63 0.79 4.15
C GLU A 66 -24.20 1.42 5.49
N LEU A 67 -23.08 2.17 5.51
CA LEU A 67 -22.52 2.62 6.78
C LEU A 67 -23.01 3.99 7.24
N GLY A 68 -23.75 4.71 6.40
CA GLY A 68 -24.47 5.94 6.78
C GLY A 68 -23.57 7.13 7.16
N TRP A 69 -22.27 7.07 6.94
CA TRP A 69 -21.36 8.18 7.26
C TRP A 69 -21.27 9.27 6.15
N GLY A 70 -22.08 9.14 5.09
CA GLY A 70 -22.26 10.19 4.09
C GLY A 70 -21.13 10.33 3.08
N GLY A 71 -20.24 9.36 2.97
CA GLY A 71 -19.11 9.40 2.04
C GLY A 71 -18.66 8.02 1.56
N TYR A 72 -17.90 8.00 0.44
CA TYR A 72 -17.33 6.77 -0.12
C TYR A 72 -16.05 6.31 0.59
N TRP A 73 -15.45 7.18 1.43
CA TRP A 73 -14.18 6.94 2.09
C TRP A 73 -14.17 7.60 3.46
N ALA A 74 -13.99 6.83 4.51
CA ALA A 74 -13.99 7.32 5.89
C ALA A 74 -12.59 7.61 6.43
N TRP A 75 -11.55 7.37 5.65
CA TRP A 75 -10.16 7.45 6.10
C TRP A 75 -9.84 6.48 7.25
N ASP A 76 -10.57 5.37 7.29
CA ASP A 76 -10.31 4.29 8.23
C ASP A 76 -8.91 3.70 8.01
N PRO A 77 -8.16 3.33 9.08
CA PRO A 77 -6.81 2.77 8.92
C PRO A 77 -6.73 1.55 8.01
N VAL A 78 -7.77 0.71 7.96
CA VAL A 78 -7.79 -0.48 7.11
C VAL A 78 -8.16 -0.14 5.66
N GLU A 79 -9.06 0.82 5.43
CA GLU A 79 -9.30 1.37 4.09
C GLU A 79 -8.00 1.91 3.50
N ASN A 80 -7.30 2.72 4.28
CA ASN A 80 -6.03 3.32 3.87
C ASN A 80 -4.95 2.27 3.62
N ALA A 81 -4.95 1.18 4.40
CA ALA A 81 -4.02 0.07 4.18
C ALA A 81 -4.22 -0.61 2.81
N SER A 82 -5.42 -0.58 2.24
CA SER A 82 -5.66 -1.08 0.88
C SER A 82 -5.15 -0.15 -0.21
N LEU A 83 -5.12 1.16 0.07
CA LEU A 83 -4.61 2.17 -0.85
C LEU A 83 -3.08 2.14 -0.99
N ILE A 84 -2.38 1.72 0.07
CA ILE A 84 -0.91 1.65 0.08
C ILE A 84 -0.35 0.76 -1.05
N PRO A 85 -0.69 -0.53 -1.16
CA PRO A 85 -0.20 -1.38 -2.25
C PRO A 85 -0.67 -0.89 -3.62
N TRP A 86 -1.83 -0.26 -3.72
CA TRP A 86 -2.33 0.33 -4.96
C TRP A 86 -1.44 1.48 -5.44
N LEU A 87 -1.05 2.40 -4.54
CA LEU A 87 -0.14 3.52 -4.86
C LEU A 87 1.24 3.02 -5.26
N ILE A 88 1.80 2.06 -4.51
CA ILE A 88 3.13 1.49 -4.79
C ILE A 88 3.11 0.74 -6.13
N ALA A 89 2.08 -0.07 -6.40
CA ALA A 89 1.93 -0.78 -7.66
C ALA A 89 1.78 0.19 -8.85
N THR A 90 1.05 1.29 -8.66
CA THR A 90 0.92 2.34 -9.68
C THR A 90 2.28 2.96 -9.98
N ALA A 91 3.07 3.31 -8.96
CA ALA A 91 4.43 3.81 -9.13
C ALA A 91 5.32 2.78 -9.85
N ALA A 92 5.25 1.50 -9.44
CA ALA A 92 6.00 0.42 -10.07
C ALA A 92 5.67 0.25 -11.55
N LEU A 93 4.39 0.27 -11.93
CA LEU A 93 3.96 0.18 -13.34
C LEU A 93 4.56 1.30 -14.19
N HIS A 94 4.65 2.53 -13.68
CA HIS A 94 5.25 3.65 -14.39
C HIS A 94 6.77 3.50 -14.52
N THR A 95 7.44 3.10 -13.44
CA THR A 95 8.91 2.94 -13.45
C THR A 95 9.36 1.70 -14.23
N MET A 96 8.56 0.63 -14.30
CA MET A 96 8.80 -0.52 -15.19
C MET A 96 8.83 -0.13 -16.66
N LEU A 97 8.00 0.83 -17.11
CA LEU A 97 8.05 1.35 -18.48
C LEU A 97 9.38 2.04 -18.78
N ILE A 98 9.97 2.73 -17.80
CA ILE A 98 11.28 3.35 -17.93
C ILE A 98 12.37 2.28 -17.98
N GLN A 99 12.29 1.27 -17.12
CA GLN A 99 13.24 0.17 -17.13
C GLN A 99 13.28 -0.55 -18.49
N THR A 100 12.13 -0.87 -19.06
CA THR A 100 12.03 -1.54 -20.36
C THR A 100 12.62 -0.68 -21.48
N ARG A 101 12.47 0.65 -21.42
CA ARG A 101 12.95 1.56 -22.48
C ARG A 101 14.40 1.99 -22.33
N ARG A 102 14.86 2.17 -21.09
CA ARG A 102 16.16 2.81 -20.78
C ARG A 102 17.15 1.91 -20.06
N ASN A 103 16.76 0.68 -19.75
CA ASN A 103 17.58 -0.23 -18.95
C ASN A 103 18.12 0.41 -17.65
N LYS A 104 17.25 1.14 -16.96
CA LYS A 104 17.53 1.89 -15.72
C LYS A 104 16.45 1.59 -14.68
N LEU A 105 16.72 1.90 -13.41
CA LEU A 105 15.81 1.72 -12.29
C LEU A 105 15.55 0.25 -11.90
N HIS A 106 16.43 -0.69 -12.24
CA HIS A 106 16.27 -2.11 -11.90
C HIS A 106 16.06 -2.31 -10.38
N GLY A 107 16.96 -1.77 -9.56
CA GLY A 107 16.86 -1.90 -8.12
C GLY A 107 15.58 -1.26 -7.56
N VAL A 108 15.20 -0.09 -8.10
CA VAL A 108 13.96 0.60 -7.69
C VAL A 108 12.74 -0.27 -7.98
N ASN A 109 12.64 -0.85 -9.18
CA ASN A 109 11.52 -1.68 -9.57
C ASN A 109 11.44 -2.99 -8.78
N VAL A 110 12.58 -3.62 -8.51
CA VAL A 110 12.64 -4.81 -7.65
C VAL A 110 12.11 -4.47 -6.25
N PHE A 111 12.55 -3.35 -5.69
CA PHE A 111 12.09 -2.91 -4.36
C PHE A 111 10.61 -2.55 -4.34
N LEU A 112 10.12 -1.77 -5.32
CA LEU A 112 8.70 -1.39 -5.40
C LEU A 112 7.79 -2.61 -5.56
N MET A 113 8.16 -3.58 -6.38
CA MET A 113 7.37 -4.80 -6.55
C MET A 113 7.33 -5.63 -5.26
N ALA A 114 8.47 -5.82 -4.60
CA ALA A 114 8.51 -6.50 -3.30
C ALA A 114 7.68 -5.73 -2.25
N LEU A 115 7.84 -4.41 -2.19
CA LEU A 115 7.12 -3.55 -1.25
C LEU A 115 5.60 -3.59 -1.48
N THR A 116 5.14 -3.73 -2.73
CA THR A 116 3.71 -3.89 -3.05
C THR A 116 3.14 -5.13 -2.35
N THR A 117 3.81 -6.27 -2.44
CA THR A 117 3.38 -7.49 -1.75
C THR A 117 3.52 -7.38 -0.23
N ILE A 118 4.62 -6.82 0.25
CA ILE A 118 4.85 -6.63 1.69
C ILE A 118 3.78 -5.71 2.30
N SER A 119 3.33 -4.68 1.56
CA SER A 119 2.27 -3.78 2.03
C SER A 119 0.90 -4.46 2.12
N ALA A 120 0.62 -5.51 1.33
CA ALA A 120 -0.56 -6.35 1.52
C ALA A 120 -0.49 -7.15 2.84
N PHE A 121 0.69 -7.66 3.22
CA PHE A 121 0.88 -8.24 4.56
C PHE A 121 0.76 -7.20 5.67
N PHE A 122 1.20 -5.97 5.44
CA PHE A 122 0.99 -4.87 6.39
C PHE A 122 -0.50 -4.54 6.58
N ALA A 123 -1.31 -4.55 5.53
CA ALA A 123 -2.76 -4.44 5.63
C ALA A 123 -3.35 -5.56 6.49
N THR A 124 -2.89 -6.80 6.30
CA THR A 124 -3.27 -7.95 7.13
C THR A 124 -2.85 -7.78 8.59
N TYR A 125 -1.66 -7.23 8.84
CA TYR A 125 -1.19 -6.90 10.18
C TYR A 125 -2.14 -5.91 10.87
N LEU A 126 -2.54 -4.84 10.23
CA LEU A 126 -3.46 -3.85 10.81
C LEU A 126 -4.81 -4.47 11.20
N VAL A 127 -5.34 -5.36 10.36
CA VAL A 127 -6.63 -6.04 10.59
C VAL A 127 -6.56 -7.04 11.75
N ARG A 128 -5.42 -7.73 11.94
CA ARG A 128 -5.28 -8.89 12.84
C ARG A 128 -4.51 -8.62 14.13
N SER A 129 -3.78 -7.52 14.22
CA SER A 129 -2.93 -7.20 15.39
C SER A 129 -3.69 -6.59 16.55
N GLY A 130 -4.88 -6.04 16.33
CA GLY A 130 -5.62 -5.26 17.32
C GLY A 130 -5.00 -3.89 17.63
N VAL A 131 -4.00 -3.44 16.87
CA VAL A 131 -3.32 -2.14 17.05
C VAL A 131 -4.22 -0.97 16.64
N VAL A 132 -5.13 -1.20 15.70
CA VAL A 132 -6.05 -0.16 15.20
C VAL A 132 -7.50 -0.50 15.53
N GLN A 133 -8.29 0.54 15.82
CA GLN A 133 -9.74 0.42 15.92
C GLN A 133 -10.32 0.72 14.53
N SER A 134 -11.00 -0.24 13.95
CA SER A 134 -11.62 -0.17 12.63
C SER A 134 -12.83 -1.07 12.57
N VAL A 135 -13.81 -0.70 11.75
CA VAL A 135 -14.95 -1.59 11.42
C VAL A 135 -14.53 -2.86 10.69
N HIS A 136 -13.30 -2.86 10.16
CA HIS A 136 -12.68 -3.97 9.45
C HIS A 136 -11.71 -4.79 10.33
N ALA A 137 -11.51 -4.41 11.60
CA ALA A 137 -10.59 -5.13 12.50
C ALA A 137 -11.27 -6.39 13.07
N PHE A 138 -10.58 -7.52 12.99
CA PHE A 138 -11.05 -8.82 13.48
C PHE A 138 -10.17 -9.29 14.64
N GLY A 139 -10.52 -8.89 15.86
CA GLY A 139 -9.93 -9.43 17.09
C GLY A 139 -8.42 -9.21 17.25
N SER A 140 -7.96 -9.40 18.48
CA SER A 140 -6.52 -9.39 18.83
C SER A 140 -6.02 -10.84 18.92
N GLY A 141 -5.65 -11.44 17.77
CA GLY A 141 -4.94 -12.71 17.78
C GLY A 141 -3.45 -12.49 18.07
N GLY A 142 -2.77 -13.45 18.71
CA GLY A 142 -1.33 -13.38 19.02
C GLY A 142 -0.39 -13.34 17.81
N VAL A 143 -0.93 -13.08 16.61
CA VAL A 143 -0.20 -13.04 15.32
C VAL A 143 0.47 -11.68 15.02
N GLY A 144 0.19 -10.63 15.81
CA GLY A 144 0.68 -9.28 15.52
C GLY A 144 2.21 -9.20 15.51
N VAL A 145 2.87 -9.66 16.56
CA VAL A 145 4.34 -9.59 16.66
C VAL A 145 5.04 -10.44 15.59
N PRO A 146 4.71 -11.73 15.38
CA PRO A 146 5.31 -12.52 14.31
C PRO A 146 5.14 -11.89 12.93
N LEU A 147 3.97 -11.36 12.63
CA LEU A 147 3.69 -10.74 11.33
C LEU A 147 4.45 -9.43 11.14
N LEU A 148 4.58 -8.61 12.19
CA LEU A 148 5.39 -7.39 12.15
C LEU A 148 6.86 -7.73 11.89
N LEU A 149 7.42 -8.72 12.59
CA LEU A 149 8.80 -9.16 12.36
C LEU A 149 9.00 -9.66 10.94
N PHE A 150 8.06 -10.46 10.41
CA PHE A 150 8.09 -10.91 9.02
C PHE A 150 8.13 -9.72 8.05
N ILE A 151 7.29 -8.70 8.25
CA ILE A 151 7.24 -7.48 7.41
C ILE A 151 8.60 -6.76 7.46
N LEU A 152 9.14 -6.50 8.66
CA LEU A 152 10.40 -5.78 8.82
C LEU A 152 11.58 -6.51 8.17
N ILE A 153 11.67 -7.83 8.38
CA ILE A 153 12.70 -8.67 7.75
C ILE A 153 12.54 -8.66 6.23
N SER A 154 11.30 -8.79 5.72
CA SER A 154 11.02 -8.79 4.29
C SER A 154 11.38 -7.46 3.63
N VAL A 155 11.11 -6.33 4.28
CA VAL A 155 11.52 -4.99 3.79
C VAL A 155 13.05 -4.90 3.74
N ALA A 156 13.75 -5.26 4.82
CA ALA A 156 15.21 -5.20 4.89
C ALA A 156 15.86 -6.09 3.82
N LEU A 157 15.38 -7.31 3.66
CA LEU A 157 15.88 -8.26 2.66
C LEU A 157 15.61 -7.77 1.23
N SER A 158 14.40 -7.29 0.96
CA SER A 158 14.04 -6.74 -0.36
C SER A 158 14.88 -5.52 -0.72
N PHE A 159 15.13 -4.65 0.24
CA PHE A 159 16.00 -3.49 0.05
C PHE A 159 17.43 -3.93 -0.26
N TRP A 160 17.96 -4.91 0.46
CA TRP A 160 19.29 -5.48 0.19
C TRP A 160 19.39 -6.07 -1.21
N ILE A 161 18.41 -6.89 -1.62
CA ILE A 161 18.36 -7.47 -2.97
C ILE A 161 18.27 -6.37 -4.04
N ALA A 162 17.48 -5.32 -3.80
CA ALA A 162 17.35 -4.18 -4.70
C ALA A 162 18.67 -3.42 -4.90
N LEU A 163 19.50 -3.30 -3.86
CA LEU A 163 20.85 -2.71 -3.98
C LEU A 163 21.76 -3.55 -4.86
N LEU A 164 21.63 -4.89 -4.82
CA LEU A 164 22.37 -5.79 -5.71
C LEU A 164 21.90 -5.63 -7.16
N ALA A 165 20.60 -5.56 -7.39
CA ALA A 165 19.98 -5.39 -8.70
C ALA A 165 20.34 -4.05 -9.37
N ARG A 166 20.63 -3.00 -8.60
CA ARG A 166 21.06 -1.70 -9.12
C ARG A 166 22.34 -1.77 -9.95
N ARG A 167 23.18 -2.76 -9.73
CA ARG A 167 24.41 -2.97 -10.52
C ARG A 167 24.14 -3.31 -11.98
N SER A 168 22.92 -3.67 -12.34
CA SER A 168 22.49 -3.96 -13.72
C SER A 168 22.08 -2.71 -14.51
N ASP A 169 22.04 -1.53 -13.88
CA ASP A 169 21.69 -0.27 -14.53
C ASP A 169 22.81 0.16 -15.51
N THR A 170 22.53 0.16 -16.81
CA THR A 170 23.50 0.52 -17.85
C THR A 170 23.09 1.74 -18.67
N GLY A 171 21.80 2.12 -18.63
CA GLY A 171 21.25 3.23 -19.39
C GLY A 171 21.37 4.58 -18.68
N GLU A 172 21.00 5.63 -19.39
CA GLU A 172 20.89 6.99 -18.88
C GLU A 172 19.42 7.42 -18.85
N LEU A 173 19.06 8.22 -17.84
CA LEU A 173 17.75 8.84 -17.76
C LEU A 173 17.73 10.12 -18.59
N ALA A 174 16.66 10.35 -19.34
CA ALA A 174 16.41 11.62 -19.98
C ALA A 174 16.14 12.73 -18.95
N GLY A 175 16.31 13.98 -19.33
CA GLY A 175 16.09 15.14 -18.47
C GLY A 175 14.67 15.19 -17.87
N ILE A 176 14.48 16.00 -16.83
CA ILE A 176 13.21 16.14 -16.09
C ILE A 176 12.04 16.53 -17.00
N GLU A 177 12.30 17.30 -18.05
CA GLU A 177 11.27 17.74 -19.02
C GLU A 177 10.86 16.65 -20.04
N SER A 178 11.44 15.47 -19.95
CA SER A 178 11.09 14.33 -20.80
C SER A 178 9.85 13.59 -20.28
N ARG A 179 9.19 12.79 -21.13
CA ARG A 179 8.12 11.88 -20.71
C ARG A 179 8.54 10.97 -19.55
N GLU A 180 9.79 10.57 -19.53
CA GLU A 180 10.38 9.72 -18.49
C GLU A 180 10.54 10.49 -17.18
N GLY A 181 10.98 11.75 -17.25
CA GLY A 181 11.04 12.64 -16.09
C GLY A 181 9.67 12.84 -15.44
N PHE A 182 8.62 13.04 -16.25
CA PHE A 182 7.23 13.12 -15.73
C PHE A 182 6.76 11.81 -15.09
N LEU A 183 7.10 10.65 -15.65
CA LEU A 183 6.76 9.35 -15.05
C LEU A 183 7.48 9.15 -13.71
N ILE A 184 8.74 9.55 -13.62
CA ILE A 184 9.50 9.51 -12.36
C ILE A 184 8.87 10.45 -11.34
N LEU A 185 8.57 11.69 -11.73
CA LEU A 185 7.92 12.68 -10.86
C LEU A 185 6.58 12.16 -10.35
N THR A 186 5.74 11.61 -11.23
CA THR A 186 4.46 11.00 -10.84
C THR A 186 4.66 9.87 -9.83
N SER A 187 5.64 9.01 -10.05
CA SER A 187 5.98 7.91 -9.14
C SER A 187 6.42 8.44 -7.77
N TRP A 188 7.23 9.47 -7.71
CA TRP A 188 7.65 10.12 -6.47
C TRP A 188 6.49 10.80 -5.74
N LEU A 189 5.57 11.46 -6.47
CA LEU A 189 4.36 12.04 -5.88
C LEU A 189 3.45 10.97 -5.27
N LEU A 190 3.26 9.85 -5.95
CA LEU A 190 2.49 8.72 -5.43
C LEU A 190 3.12 8.14 -4.15
N LEU A 191 4.45 8.00 -4.13
CA LEU A 191 5.17 7.53 -2.94
C LEU A 191 5.15 8.57 -1.80
N ALA A 192 5.18 9.86 -2.12
CA ALA A 192 5.04 10.93 -1.14
C ALA A 192 3.64 10.94 -0.50
N LEU A 193 2.59 10.72 -1.29
CA LEU A 193 1.22 10.55 -0.77
C LEU A 193 1.13 9.35 0.18
N PHE A 194 1.82 8.25 -0.15
CA PHE A 194 1.94 7.10 0.75
C PHE A 194 2.62 7.48 2.08
N ALA A 195 3.71 8.23 2.04
CA ALA A 195 4.47 8.62 3.23
C ALA A 195 3.73 9.66 4.11
N ASP A 196 2.97 10.59 3.51
CA ASP A 196 2.18 11.62 4.22
C ASP A 196 0.97 11.02 4.96
N HIS A 197 0.47 9.89 4.49
CA HIS A 197 -0.77 9.30 4.95
C HIS A 197 -0.79 8.91 6.44
N PRO A 198 0.22 8.19 7.01
CA PRO A 198 0.26 7.89 8.44
C PRO A 198 0.39 9.15 9.32
N TYR A 199 1.10 10.17 8.84
CA TYR A 199 1.36 11.40 9.59
C TYR A 199 0.08 12.19 9.88
N ARG A 200 -0.81 12.34 8.91
CA ARG A 200 -2.08 13.07 9.06
C ARG A 200 -3.00 12.45 10.13
N HIS A 201 -3.01 11.12 10.23
CA HIS A 201 -3.80 10.43 11.24
C HIS A 201 -3.27 10.64 12.66
N HIS A 202 -1.95 10.65 12.84
CA HIS A 202 -1.34 10.95 14.14
C HIS A 202 -1.62 12.39 14.58
N VAL A 203 -1.46 13.36 13.68
CA VAL A 203 -1.73 14.78 13.97
C VAL A 203 -3.18 15.00 14.34
N ALA A 204 -4.14 14.46 13.57
CA ALA A 204 -5.56 14.58 13.87
C ALA A 204 -5.98 13.89 15.18
N ARG A 205 -5.29 12.81 15.58
CA ARG A 205 -5.52 12.15 16.87
C ARG A 205 -4.98 12.99 18.02
N VAL A 206 -3.77 13.51 17.89
CA VAL A 206 -3.16 14.37 18.92
C VAL A 206 -3.97 15.66 19.09
N GLN A 207 -4.43 16.29 18.02
CA GLN A 207 -5.31 17.46 18.09
C GLN A 207 -6.61 17.16 18.84
N ARG A 208 -7.29 16.04 18.54
CA ARG A 208 -8.51 15.62 19.24
C ARG A 208 -8.27 15.35 20.73
N LEU A 209 -7.14 14.79 21.11
CA LEU A 209 -6.77 14.58 22.51
C LEU A 209 -6.53 15.93 23.22
N LEU A 210 -5.81 16.86 22.59
CA LEU A 210 -5.58 18.19 23.14
C LEU A 210 -6.86 19.01 23.26
N GLU A 211 -7.79 18.89 22.31
CA GLU A 211 -9.11 19.53 22.39
C GLU A 211 -9.97 18.95 23.51
N ARG A 212 -9.89 17.64 23.74
CA ARG A 212 -10.60 16.94 24.81
C ARG A 212 -10.11 17.39 26.19
N ASP A 213 -8.81 17.59 26.34
CA ASP A 213 -8.21 18.10 27.58
C ASP A 213 -8.57 19.59 27.83
N ARG A 214 -8.65 20.40 26.76
CA ARG A 214 -9.04 21.82 26.88
C ARG A 214 -10.50 22.03 27.30
N HIS A 215 -11.40 21.11 26.93
CA HIS A 215 -12.83 21.28 27.20
C HIS A 215 -13.32 20.59 28.49
N GLY A 216 -12.47 19.90 29.21
CA GLY A 216 -12.80 19.19 30.45
C GLY A 216 -13.98 18.20 30.33
N PRO A 217 -14.25 17.37 31.32
CA PRO A 217 -15.41 16.48 31.31
C PRO A 217 -16.68 17.33 31.38
N ARG A 218 -17.58 17.22 30.38
CA ARG A 218 -18.87 17.86 30.38
C ARG A 218 -19.60 17.53 31.70
N PRO A 219 -20.08 18.53 32.48
CA PRO A 219 -20.80 18.24 33.73
C PRO A 219 -22.00 17.33 33.41
N ARG A 220 -22.07 16.19 34.10
CA ARG A 220 -23.21 15.28 33.98
C ARG A 220 -24.49 16.07 34.35
N ARG A 221 -25.40 16.24 33.39
CA ARG A 221 -26.71 16.82 33.63
C ARG A 221 -27.38 15.95 34.70
N ARG A 222 -27.59 16.49 35.89
CA ARG A 222 -28.41 15.84 36.94
C ARG A 222 -29.82 15.61 36.37
N PRO A 223 -30.38 14.41 36.50
CA PRO A 223 -31.77 14.18 36.12
C PRO A 223 -32.66 15.14 36.94
N ARG A 224 -33.53 15.87 36.25
CA ARG A 224 -34.56 16.69 36.93
C ARG A 224 -35.42 15.72 37.77
N ARG A 225 -35.31 15.82 39.09
CA ARG A 225 -36.27 15.17 39.97
C ARG A 225 -37.67 15.74 39.64
N GLY A 226 -38.54 14.89 39.13
CA GLY A 226 -39.94 15.20 38.96
C GLY A 226 -40.51 15.61 40.34
N ARG A 227 -41.15 16.77 40.39
CA ARG A 227 -42.04 17.11 41.51
C ARG A 227 -43.34 16.33 41.28
N THR A 228 -43.64 15.46 42.19
CA THR A 228 -44.97 14.89 42.42
C THR A 228 -45.90 15.95 42.93
#